data_4f1c6a376bb6285591b8e4b84a46aecb
#
_entry.id   4f1c6a376bb6285591b8e4b84a46aecb
#
_cell.length_a   1.000
_cell.length_b   1.000
_cell.length_c   1.000
_cell.angle_alpha   90.00
_cell.angle_beta   90.00
_cell.angle_gamma   90.00
#
_symmetry.space_group_name_H-M   'P 1'
#
loop_
_entity.id
_entity.type
_entity.pdbx_description
1 polymer ?
#
loop_
_entity_poly.entity_id
_entity_poly.type
_entity_poly.pdbx_seq_one_letter_code
_entity_poly.pdbx_strand_id
1 'polypeptide(L)'
;MKNFIYIAVIGLLFISCKQKSETKQPEKEISIGEKIANAHGFENWKQVSEIQFTFNVDEDSSHFERSWIWKPKANEVIALSKKDTINYNRSVIDSILTKTDSGFINDKYWLLVPFQLVWDESITISEGIKEEAPISKTQLNRITITYPNEGGYTPGDAYDIYYDDDFLIKQWIFRKANQKEPSVITTFENYQDFNGIKIALDHKKAKGNWNLNFTNVKIN
;
A
#
# COMPACT_ATOMS: atom_id res chain seq x y z
N MET A 1 34.38 -16.81 -90.70
CA MET A 1 33.11 -16.96 -89.99
C MET A 1 33.48 -17.00 -88.47
N LYS A 2 33.20 -15.94 -87.78
CA LYS A 2 33.60 -15.75 -86.36
C LYS A 2 32.35 -15.94 -85.52
N ASN A 3 32.31 -17.00 -84.69
CA ASN A 3 31.25 -17.24 -83.71
C ASN A 3 31.57 -16.42 -82.44
N PHE A 4 30.65 -15.54 -82.07
CA PHE A 4 30.66 -14.81 -80.78
C PHE A 4 29.79 -15.58 -79.81
N ILE A 5 30.40 -16.07 -78.74
CA ILE A 5 29.68 -16.70 -77.62
C ILE A 5 29.45 -15.57 -76.58
N TYR A 6 28.19 -15.26 -76.34
CA TYR A 6 27.76 -14.39 -75.24
C TYR A 6 27.64 -15.21 -73.94
N ILE A 7 28.49 -14.92 -72.99
CA ILE A 7 28.36 -15.46 -71.63
C ILE A 7 27.51 -14.49 -70.82
N ALA A 8 26.30 -14.91 -70.48
CA ALA A 8 25.41 -14.14 -69.57
C ALA A 8 25.83 -14.46 -68.11
N VAL A 9 26.38 -13.47 -67.42
CA VAL A 9 26.68 -13.53 -65.99
C VAL A 9 25.41 -13.18 -65.21
N ILE A 10 24.76 -14.18 -64.58
CA ILE A 10 23.63 -13.96 -63.70
C ILE A 10 24.20 -13.61 -62.30
N GLY A 11 24.10 -12.32 -61.96
CA GLY A 11 24.41 -11.85 -60.61
C GLY A 11 23.30 -12.21 -59.59
N LEU A 12 23.60 -13.12 -58.68
CA LEU A 12 22.77 -13.47 -57.55
C LEU A 12 22.89 -12.37 -56.48
N LEU A 13 21.86 -11.49 -56.37
CA LEU A 13 21.73 -10.54 -55.29
C LEU A 13 21.22 -11.27 -54.04
N PHE A 14 22.13 -11.56 -53.10
CA PHE A 14 21.77 -12.00 -51.76
C PHE A 14 21.17 -10.83 -50.96
N ILE A 15 19.84 -10.78 -50.85
CA ILE A 15 19.14 -9.87 -49.96
C ILE A 15 19.26 -10.46 -48.55
N SER A 16 20.28 -10.00 -47.79
CA SER A 16 20.41 -10.32 -46.37
C SER A 16 19.39 -9.51 -45.59
N CYS A 17 18.23 -10.13 -45.28
CA CYS A 17 17.33 -9.60 -44.28
C CYS A 17 18.03 -9.60 -42.91
N LYS A 18 18.54 -8.46 -42.47
CA LYS A 18 18.92 -8.24 -41.09
C LYS A 18 17.63 -8.28 -40.24
N GLN A 19 17.36 -9.43 -39.65
CA GLN A 19 16.37 -9.58 -38.60
C GLN A 19 16.79 -8.68 -37.42
N LYS A 20 16.10 -7.54 -37.23
CA LYS A 20 16.25 -6.71 -36.06
C LYS A 20 15.81 -7.54 -34.88
N SER A 21 16.74 -8.07 -34.09
CA SER A 21 16.44 -8.60 -32.79
C SER A 21 15.88 -7.47 -31.95
N GLU A 22 14.58 -7.45 -31.74
CA GLU A 22 13.96 -6.61 -30.70
C GLU A 22 14.59 -7.07 -29.38
N THR A 23 15.47 -6.22 -28.86
CA THR A 23 15.96 -6.33 -27.48
C THR A 23 14.72 -6.11 -26.61
N LYS A 24 14.10 -7.19 -26.10
CA LYS A 24 13.12 -7.09 -25.03
C LYS A 24 13.79 -6.30 -23.92
N GLN A 25 13.27 -5.10 -23.65
CA GLN A 25 13.64 -4.38 -22.42
C GLN A 25 13.41 -5.35 -21.26
N PRO A 26 14.34 -5.47 -20.31
CA PRO A 26 14.12 -6.30 -19.13
C PRO A 26 12.82 -5.83 -18.48
N GLU A 27 11.89 -6.75 -18.32
CA GLU A 27 10.63 -6.52 -17.61
C GLU A 27 11.00 -6.01 -16.21
N LYS A 28 10.53 -4.82 -15.84
CA LYS A 28 10.84 -4.20 -14.56
C LYS A 28 10.34 -5.15 -13.46
N GLU A 29 11.26 -5.69 -12.68
CA GLU A 29 10.90 -6.58 -11.58
C GLU A 29 10.02 -5.81 -10.57
N ILE A 30 8.81 -6.34 -10.31
CA ILE A 30 7.85 -5.75 -9.38
C ILE A 30 8.39 -5.89 -7.96
N SER A 31 8.55 -4.79 -7.24
CA SER A 31 9.04 -4.78 -5.86
C SER A 31 8.09 -5.52 -4.90
N ILE A 32 8.59 -5.92 -3.74
CA ILE A 32 7.76 -6.57 -2.72
C ILE A 32 6.63 -5.65 -2.22
N GLY A 33 6.89 -4.36 -2.10
CA GLY A 33 5.88 -3.35 -1.76
C GLY A 33 4.76 -3.29 -2.80
N GLU A 34 5.11 -3.31 -4.10
CA GLU A 34 4.13 -3.34 -5.19
C GLU A 34 3.34 -4.66 -5.21
N LYS A 35 3.96 -5.82 -4.91
CA LYS A 35 3.27 -7.11 -4.81
C LYS A 35 2.21 -7.09 -3.71
N ILE A 36 2.57 -6.60 -2.52
CA ILE A 36 1.65 -6.46 -1.39
C ILE A 36 0.53 -5.47 -1.76
N ALA A 37 0.84 -4.29 -2.28
CA ALA A 37 -0.16 -3.30 -2.65
C ALA A 37 -1.15 -3.84 -3.71
N ASN A 38 -0.65 -4.54 -4.74
CA ASN A 38 -1.48 -5.12 -5.80
C ASN A 38 -2.37 -6.26 -5.29
N ALA A 39 -1.91 -7.07 -4.34
CA ALA A 39 -2.73 -8.09 -3.69
C ALA A 39 -3.93 -7.48 -2.94
N HIS A 40 -3.80 -6.22 -2.52
CA HIS A 40 -4.89 -5.43 -1.91
C HIS A 40 -5.67 -4.57 -2.91
N GLY A 41 -5.38 -4.69 -4.24
CA GLY A 41 -6.13 -4.04 -5.31
C GLY A 41 -5.64 -2.63 -5.66
N PHE A 42 -4.36 -2.34 -5.48
CA PHE A 42 -3.78 -1.02 -5.77
C PHE A 42 -3.99 -0.56 -7.22
N GLU A 43 -4.05 -1.47 -8.18
CA GLU A 43 -4.34 -1.15 -9.58
C GLU A 43 -5.71 -0.48 -9.79
N ASN A 44 -6.67 -0.69 -8.87
CA ASN A 44 -7.99 -0.07 -8.89
C ASN A 44 -8.00 1.33 -8.28
N TRP A 45 -6.94 1.72 -7.56
CA TRP A 45 -6.84 3.01 -6.88
C TRP A 45 -7.06 4.21 -7.80
N LYS A 46 -6.61 4.14 -9.03
CA LYS A 46 -6.79 5.21 -10.03
C LYS A 46 -8.26 5.57 -10.30
N GLN A 47 -9.19 4.64 -10.03
CA GLN A 47 -10.62 4.83 -10.23
C GLN A 47 -11.28 5.48 -9.01
N VAL A 48 -10.66 5.39 -7.83
CA VAL A 48 -11.20 5.91 -6.58
C VAL A 48 -11.38 7.42 -6.66
N SER A 49 -12.61 7.86 -6.44
CA SER A 49 -12.98 9.28 -6.35
C SER A 49 -13.26 9.73 -4.93
N GLU A 50 -13.78 8.81 -4.10
CA GLU A 50 -14.16 9.08 -2.72
C GLU A 50 -14.04 7.83 -1.86
N ILE A 51 -13.55 7.98 -0.63
CA ILE A 51 -13.59 6.96 0.42
C ILE A 51 -14.31 7.52 1.62
N GLN A 52 -15.30 6.79 2.12
CA GLN A 52 -15.93 7.04 3.41
C GLN A 52 -15.57 5.90 4.36
N PHE A 53 -15.27 6.21 5.62
CA PHE A 53 -15.02 5.21 6.66
C PHE A 53 -15.17 5.79 8.06
N THR A 54 -15.46 4.92 9.03
CA THR A 54 -15.39 5.23 10.46
C THR A 54 -14.30 4.36 11.08
N PHE A 55 -13.33 4.99 11.69
CA PHE A 55 -12.27 4.39 12.50
C PHE A 55 -12.77 4.26 13.92
N ASN A 56 -12.72 3.06 14.48
CA ASN A 56 -13.15 2.77 15.84
C ASN A 56 -12.01 2.13 16.63
N VAL A 57 -11.98 2.39 17.94
CA VAL A 57 -11.17 1.63 18.90
C VAL A 57 -12.07 1.20 20.05
N ASP A 58 -12.22 -0.10 20.20
CA ASP A 58 -13.00 -0.72 21.25
C ASP A 58 -12.06 -1.40 22.25
N GLU A 59 -12.25 -1.14 23.55
CA GLU A 59 -11.53 -1.81 24.64
C GLU A 59 -12.40 -1.84 25.89
N ASP A 60 -12.75 -3.03 26.36
CA ASP A 60 -13.68 -3.27 27.46
C ASP A 60 -15.05 -2.59 27.24
N SER A 61 -15.40 -1.62 28.07
CA SER A 61 -16.60 -0.78 27.92
C SER A 61 -16.34 0.56 27.23
N SER A 62 -15.10 0.80 26.81
CA SER A 62 -14.68 2.04 26.13
C SER A 62 -14.86 1.92 24.63
N HIS A 63 -15.40 2.96 24.01
CA HIS A 63 -15.53 3.10 22.58
C HIS A 63 -15.07 4.48 22.15
N PHE A 64 -14.20 4.51 21.13
CA PHE A 64 -13.76 5.75 20.48
C PHE A 64 -14.04 5.64 18.98
N GLU A 65 -14.55 6.71 18.37
CA GLU A 65 -14.82 6.75 16.93
C GLU A 65 -14.43 8.07 16.27
N ARG A 66 -14.03 8.01 15.00
CA ARG A 66 -13.87 9.14 14.07
C ARG A 66 -14.36 8.75 12.70
N SER A 67 -15.14 9.61 12.05
CA SER A 67 -15.67 9.33 10.71
C SER A 67 -15.14 10.32 9.69
N TRP A 68 -14.85 9.82 8.51
CA TRP A 68 -14.18 10.55 7.44
C TRP A 68 -14.86 10.33 6.09
N ILE A 69 -14.87 11.38 5.28
CA ILE A 69 -15.03 11.27 3.83
C ILE A 69 -13.80 11.91 3.21
N TRP A 70 -13.11 11.17 2.37
CA TRP A 70 -11.89 11.62 1.70
C TRP A 70 -12.05 11.53 0.19
N LYS A 71 -11.75 12.65 -0.50
CA LYS A 71 -11.67 12.72 -1.95
C LYS A 71 -10.21 12.87 -2.36
N PRO A 72 -9.50 11.77 -2.63
CA PRO A 72 -8.06 11.78 -2.84
C PRO A 72 -7.62 12.67 -4.00
N LYS A 73 -8.36 12.68 -5.11
CA LYS A 73 -8.05 13.47 -6.31
C LYS A 73 -8.19 14.98 -6.10
N ALA A 74 -9.10 15.40 -5.21
CA ALA A 74 -9.31 16.80 -4.85
C ALA A 74 -8.48 17.22 -3.64
N ASN A 75 -7.81 16.27 -2.97
CA ASN A 75 -7.12 16.46 -1.69
C ASN A 75 -8.03 17.04 -0.58
N GLU A 76 -9.34 16.74 -0.65
CA GLU A 76 -10.37 17.19 0.30
C GLU A 76 -10.68 16.12 1.32
N VAL A 77 -10.85 16.55 2.57
CA VAL A 77 -11.25 15.70 3.69
C VAL A 77 -12.42 16.35 4.43
N ILE A 78 -13.42 15.55 4.77
CA ILE A 78 -14.53 15.93 5.63
C ILE A 78 -14.44 15.05 6.88
N ALA A 79 -14.19 15.69 8.03
CA ALA A 79 -14.27 15.07 9.34
C ALA A 79 -15.70 15.19 9.86
N LEU A 80 -16.32 14.06 10.19
CA LEU A 80 -17.68 13.99 10.69
C LEU A 80 -17.69 13.69 12.19
N SER A 81 -18.43 14.47 12.95
CA SER A 81 -18.71 14.21 14.37
C SER A 81 -20.18 14.44 14.68
N LYS A 82 -20.64 13.99 15.85
CA LYS A 82 -22.03 14.21 16.30
C LYS A 82 -22.37 15.70 16.46
N LYS A 83 -21.37 16.55 16.61
CA LYS A 83 -21.57 17.99 16.94
C LYS A 83 -21.21 18.91 15.79
N ASP A 84 -20.30 18.50 14.90
CA ASP A 84 -19.73 19.37 13.88
C ASP A 84 -19.23 18.59 12.67
N THR A 85 -19.13 19.28 11.55
CA THR A 85 -18.55 18.79 10.30
C THR A 85 -17.47 19.77 9.85
N ILE A 86 -16.23 19.30 9.78
CA ILE A 86 -15.09 20.09 9.33
C ILE A 86 -14.72 19.63 7.93
N ASN A 87 -14.89 20.52 6.95
CA ASN A 87 -14.45 20.29 5.56
C ASN A 87 -13.18 21.11 5.31
N TYR A 88 -12.12 20.47 4.82
CA TYR A 88 -10.87 21.15 4.54
C TYR A 88 -10.10 20.51 3.37
N ASN A 89 -9.22 21.31 2.76
CA ASN A 89 -8.30 20.83 1.73
C ASN A 89 -6.91 20.66 2.35
N ARG A 90 -6.32 19.49 2.19
CA ARG A 90 -5.02 19.13 2.78
C ARG A 90 -3.83 19.88 2.19
N SER A 91 -4.02 20.61 1.09
CA SER A 91 -2.98 21.51 0.55
C SER A 91 -2.82 22.79 1.36
N VAL A 92 -3.79 23.09 2.25
CA VAL A 92 -3.81 24.33 3.05
C VAL A 92 -4.22 23.99 4.48
N ILE A 93 -3.25 23.53 5.28
CA ILE A 93 -3.46 23.17 6.69
C ILE A 93 -2.94 24.30 7.57
N ASP A 94 -3.82 24.88 8.38
CA ASP A 94 -3.48 25.85 9.43
C ASP A 94 -3.28 25.16 10.80
N SER A 95 -2.95 25.93 11.82
CA SER A 95 -2.74 25.43 13.17
C SER A 95 -4.00 24.83 13.81
N ILE A 96 -5.20 25.26 13.38
CA ILE A 96 -6.49 24.79 13.90
C ILE A 96 -6.78 23.40 13.32
N LEU A 97 -6.49 23.20 12.04
CA LEU A 97 -6.73 21.94 11.31
C LEU A 97 -5.69 20.87 11.59
N THR A 98 -4.48 21.25 12.06
CA THR A 98 -3.35 20.32 12.27
C THR A 98 -3.75 19.09 13.10
N LYS A 99 -4.50 19.27 14.17
CA LYS A 99 -4.93 18.14 15.03
C LYS A 99 -5.92 17.23 14.30
N THR A 100 -6.85 17.79 13.56
CA THR A 100 -7.85 17.04 12.78
C THR A 100 -7.17 16.26 11.67
N ASP A 101 -6.28 16.91 10.90
CA ASP A 101 -5.55 16.24 9.81
C ASP A 101 -4.59 15.15 10.33
N SER A 102 -3.93 15.34 11.47
CA SER A 102 -3.13 14.29 12.11
C SER A 102 -3.98 13.06 12.48
N GLY A 103 -5.22 13.27 12.94
CA GLY A 103 -6.16 12.17 13.15
C GLY A 103 -6.53 11.45 11.86
N PHE A 104 -6.81 12.19 10.79
CA PHE A 104 -7.10 11.62 9.47
C PHE A 104 -5.91 10.83 8.92
N ILE A 105 -4.69 11.37 9.01
CA ILE A 105 -3.46 10.69 8.56
C ILE A 105 -3.30 9.35 9.27
N ASN A 106 -3.43 9.33 10.60
CA ASN A 106 -3.34 8.10 11.39
C ASN A 106 -4.39 7.06 10.95
N ASP A 107 -5.66 7.46 10.86
CA ASP A 107 -6.75 6.54 10.58
C ASP A 107 -6.69 6.00 9.14
N LYS A 108 -6.33 6.86 8.17
CA LYS A 108 -6.08 6.47 6.79
C LYS A 108 -4.88 5.51 6.69
N TYR A 109 -3.83 5.72 7.50
CA TYR A 109 -2.66 4.84 7.51
C TYR A 109 -3.05 3.41 7.89
N TRP A 110 -3.82 3.24 8.96
CA TRP A 110 -4.35 1.93 9.37
C TRP A 110 -5.20 1.28 8.28
N LEU A 111 -6.07 2.05 7.63
CA LEU A 111 -6.98 1.55 6.59
C LEU A 111 -6.24 1.08 5.33
N LEU A 112 -5.19 1.82 4.92
CA LEU A 112 -4.55 1.68 3.61
C LEU A 112 -3.04 1.45 3.70
N VAL A 113 -2.56 0.83 4.78
CA VAL A 113 -1.13 0.54 4.94
C VAL A 113 -0.51 -0.20 3.75
N PRO A 114 -1.18 -1.15 3.06
CA PRO A 114 -0.60 -1.79 1.88
C PRO A 114 -0.21 -0.79 0.78
N PHE A 115 -0.98 0.29 0.63
CA PHE A 115 -0.75 1.31 -0.40
C PHE A 115 0.33 2.30 -0.01
N GLN A 116 0.62 2.48 1.29
CA GLN A 116 1.74 3.30 1.74
C GLN A 116 3.08 2.74 1.26
N LEU A 117 3.18 1.43 1.04
CA LEU A 117 4.38 0.77 0.51
C LEU A 117 4.74 1.22 -0.91
N VAL A 118 3.81 1.87 -1.61
CA VAL A 118 4.00 2.41 -2.97
C VAL A 118 3.92 3.94 -2.98
N TRP A 119 3.06 4.53 -2.14
CA TRP A 119 2.87 5.99 -2.12
C TRP A 119 4.02 6.75 -1.49
N ASP A 120 4.66 6.15 -0.48
CA ASP A 120 5.74 6.81 0.24
C ASP A 120 7.09 6.35 -0.29
N GLU A 121 7.68 7.14 -1.16
CA GLU A 121 8.99 6.89 -1.77
C GLU A 121 10.15 7.06 -0.77
N SER A 122 9.88 7.63 0.42
CA SER A 122 10.90 7.88 1.43
C SER A 122 11.24 6.66 2.29
N ILE A 123 10.39 5.62 2.30
CA ILE A 123 10.58 4.43 3.12
C ILE A 123 11.70 3.52 2.58
N THR A 124 12.37 2.85 3.50
CA THR A 124 13.22 1.71 3.18
C THR A 124 12.47 0.42 3.47
N ILE A 125 12.44 -0.49 2.50
CA ILE A 125 11.82 -1.82 2.65
C ILE A 125 12.94 -2.87 2.64
N SER A 126 12.97 -3.72 3.68
CA SER A 126 13.93 -4.83 3.76
C SER A 126 13.61 -5.95 2.77
N GLU A 127 14.56 -6.84 2.53
CA GLU A 127 14.26 -8.13 1.90
C GLU A 127 13.25 -8.92 2.73
N GLY A 128 12.44 -9.73 2.05
CA GLY A 128 11.47 -10.62 2.68
C GLY A 128 12.16 -11.84 3.31
N ILE A 129 11.76 -12.19 4.52
CA ILE A 129 12.20 -13.43 5.19
C ILE A 129 10.98 -14.20 5.69
N LYS A 130 11.10 -15.52 5.86
CA LYS A 130 10.10 -16.33 6.57
C LYS A 130 10.41 -16.33 8.06
N GLU A 131 9.39 -16.05 8.88
CA GLU A 131 9.53 -15.97 10.32
C GLU A 131 8.20 -16.34 11.02
N GLU A 132 8.28 -16.78 12.28
CA GLU A 132 7.10 -17.01 13.08
C GLU A 132 6.41 -15.69 13.42
N ALA A 133 5.14 -15.56 13.03
CA ALA A 133 4.35 -14.37 13.27
C ALA A 133 4.02 -14.20 14.78
N PRO A 134 4.01 -12.95 15.30
CA PRO A 134 3.99 -12.70 16.74
C PRO A 134 2.70 -13.13 17.44
N ILE A 135 1.55 -13.10 16.76
CA ILE A 135 0.24 -13.45 17.34
C ILE A 135 -0.17 -14.88 16.95
N SER A 136 -0.25 -15.19 15.65
CA SER A 136 -0.75 -16.48 15.16
C SER A 136 0.23 -17.64 15.41
N LYS A 137 1.50 -17.37 15.65
CA LYS A 137 2.57 -18.37 15.78
C LYS A 137 2.74 -19.26 14.54
N THR A 138 2.28 -18.80 13.38
CA THR A 138 2.47 -19.45 12.08
C THR A 138 3.65 -18.85 11.35
N GLN A 139 4.24 -19.62 10.43
CA GLN A 139 5.29 -19.11 9.54
C GLN A 139 4.66 -18.22 8.47
N LEU A 140 5.01 -16.94 8.47
CA LEU A 140 4.62 -15.95 7.46
C LEU A 140 5.85 -15.31 6.82
N ASN A 141 5.67 -14.68 5.68
CA ASN A 141 6.69 -13.82 5.12
C ASN A 141 6.69 -12.48 5.88
N ARG A 142 7.86 -11.92 6.17
CA ARG A 142 8.00 -10.62 6.84
C ARG A 142 8.90 -9.69 6.04
N ILE A 143 8.48 -8.45 5.94
CA ILE A 143 9.33 -7.31 5.58
C ILE A 143 9.36 -6.32 6.74
N THR A 144 10.42 -5.53 6.82
CA THR A 144 10.49 -4.35 7.69
C THR A 144 10.48 -3.10 6.84
N ILE A 145 9.58 -2.16 7.13
CA ILE A 145 9.62 -0.82 6.60
C ILE A 145 10.16 0.14 7.66
N THR A 146 11.03 1.06 7.22
CA THR A 146 11.63 2.06 8.11
C THR A 146 11.45 3.43 7.49
N TYR A 147 10.94 4.35 8.29
CA TYR A 147 10.79 5.75 7.91
C TYR A 147 12.03 6.56 8.25
N PRO A 148 12.45 7.52 7.41
CA PRO A 148 13.49 8.47 7.76
C PRO A 148 13.06 9.35 8.95
N ASN A 149 14.01 9.99 9.61
CA ASN A 149 13.71 10.84 10.78
C ASN A 149 12.93 12.11 10.41
N GLU A 150 12.89 12.47 9.14
CA GLU A 150 12.18 13.63 8.63
C GLU A 150 11.33 13.24 7.41
N GLY A 151 10.15 13.83 7.28
CA GLY A 151 9.21 13.52 6.20
C GLY A 151 8.47 12.20 6.40
N GLY A 152 7.69 11.79 5.39
CA GLY A 152 6.88 10.58 5.43
C GLY A 152 5.66 10.68 6.35
N TYR A 153 5.05 9.52 6.62
CA TYR A 153 3.82 9.45 7.43
C TYR A 153 4.09 9.37 8.94
N THR A 154 5.14 8.67 9.33
CA THR A 154 5.51 8.45 10.75
C THR A 154 7.03 8.55 10.89
N PRO A 155 7.59 9.79 10.90
CA PRO A 155 9.04 9.99 10.89
C PRO A 155 9.75 9.23 12.02
N GLY A 156 10.82 8.52 11.67
CA GLY A 156 11.64 7.74 12.57
C GLY A 156 11.08 6.40 13.00
N ASP A 157 9.84 6.07 12.62
CA ASP A 157 9.18 4.82 13.03
C ASP A 157 9.56 3.63 12.12
N ALA A 158 9.27 2.42 12.59
CA ALA A 158 9.41 1.20 11.80
C ALA A 158 8.23 0.26 12.02
N TYR A 159 7.95 -0.57 11.00
CA TYR A 159 6.90 -1.58 11.02
C TYR A 159 7.43 -2.89 10.45
N ASP A 160 7.27 -3.98 11.20
CA ASP A 160 7.47 -5.32 10.68
C ASP A 160 6.13 -5.84 10.19
N ILE A 161 5.99 -6.04 8.88
CA ILE A 161 4.74 -6.44 8.22
C ILE A 161 4.81 -7.92 7.88
N TYR A 162 3.90 -8.70 8.43
CA TYR A 162 3.75 -10.13 8.18
C TYR A 162 2.62 -10.38 7.18
N TYR A 163 2.91 -11.09 6.10
CA TYR A 163 1.98 -11.37 5.01
C TYR A 163 2.07 -12.84 4.57
N ASP A 164 0.97 -13.36 4.03
CA ASP A 164 0.89 -14.73 3.53
C ASP A 164 1.49 -14.88 2.13
N ASP A 165 1.43 -16.10 1.58
CA ASP A 165 1.96 -16.40 0.25
C ASP A 165 1.14 -15.75 -0.89
N ASP A 166 -0.07 -15.24 -0.61
CA ASP A 166 -0.91 -14.42 -1.51
C ASP A 166 -0.65 -12.92 -1.34
N PHE A 167 0.38 -12.53 -0.58
CA PHE A 167 0.77 -11.16 -0.25
C PHE A 167 -0.27 -10.36 0.53
N LEU A 168 -1.25 -11.01 1.18
CA LEU A 168 -2.18 -10.32 2.08
C LEU A 168 -1.55 -10.14 3.46
N ILE A 169 -1.60 -8.93 3.99
CA ILE A 169 -1.08 -8.62 5.34
C ILE A 169 -1.92 -9.34 6.38
N LYS A 170 -1.29 -10.01 7.34
CA LYS A 170 -1.95 -10.76 8.42
C LYS A 170 -1.71 -10.16 9.78
N GLN A 171 -0.53 -9.62 10.00
CA GLN A 171 -0.11 -9.04 11.28
C GLN A 171 0.93 -7.96 11.04
N TRP A 172 1.10 -7.08 12.02
CA TRP A 172 2.24 -6.20 12.06
C TRP A 172 2.75 -5.96 13.48
N ILE A 173 3.99 -5.48 13.55
CA ILE A 173 4.60 -4.91 14.73
C ILE A 173 4.92 -3.45 14.42
N PHE A 174 4.32 -2.52 15.13
CA PHE A 174 4.72 -1.12 15.12
C PHE A 174 5.81 -0.86 16.15
N ARG A 175 6.88 -0.20 15.75
CA ARG A 175 8.01 0.19 16.61
C ARG A 175 8.24 1.70 16.52
N LYS A 176 7.79 2.42 17.54
CA LYS A 176 7.96 3.87 17.63
C LYS A 176 9.45 4.22 17.71
N ALA A 177 9.88 5.22 16.93
CA ALA A 177 11.27 5.65 16.82
C ALA A 177 12.24 4.48 16.52
N ASN A 178 11.77 3.49 15.75
CA ASN A 178 12.50 2.27 15.39
C ASN A 178 13.16 1.56 16.58
N GLN A 179 12.57 1.67 17.76
CA GLN A 179 13.07 1.00 18.96
C GLN A 179 12.97 -0.54 18.82
N LYS A 180 13.77 -1.26 19.62
CA LYS A 180 13.80 -2.73 19.59
C LYS A 180 12.48 -3.35 20.07
N GLU A 181 11.90 -2.78 21.13
CA GLU A 181 10.68 -3.31 21.73
C GLU A 181 9.45 -2.89 20.94
N PRO A 182 8.48 -3.79 20.74
CA PRO A 182 7.21 -3.47 20.08
C PRO A 182 6.42 -2.40 20.86
N SER A 183 5.89 -1.41 20.12
CA SER A 183 4.94 -0.44 20.69
C SER A 183 3.51 -0.95 20.59
N VAL A 184 3.16 -1.57 19.43
CA VAL A 184 1.85 -2.18 19.17
C VAL A 184 2.06 -3.41 18.29
N ILE A 185 1.35 -4.50 18.60
CA ILE A 185 1.26 -5.70 17.76
C ILE A 185 -0.21 -6.00 17.53
N THR A 186 -0.63 -6.09 16.26
CA THR A 186 -2.03 -6.41 15.91
C THR A 186 -2.12 -7.35 14.71
N THR A 187 -3.30 -7.95 14.59
CA THR A 187 -3.71 -8.70 13.41
C THR A 187 -4.26 -7.79 12.32
N PHE A 188 -4.47 -8.34 11.12
CA PHE A 188 -5.25 -7.79 10.01
C PHE A 188 -6.26 -8.87 9.61
N GLU A 189 -7.53 -8.67 9.97
CA GLU A 189 -8.59 -9.66 9.88
C GLU A 189 -9.83 -9.11 9.15
N ASN A 190 -10.78 -10.01 8.88
CA ASN A 190 -12.09 -9.65 8.32
C ASN A 190 -11.96 -8.82 7.03
N TYR A 191 -11.16 -9.33 6.09
CA TYR A 191 -10.99 -8.68 4.79
C TYR A 191 -12.30 -8.65 4.01
N GLN A 192 -12.65 -7.46 3.52
CA GLN A 192 -13.75 -7.25 2.59
C GLN A 192 -13.27 -6.53 1.33
N ASP A 193 -13.94 -6.81 0.22
CA ASP A 193 -13.66 -6.17 -1.07
C ASP A 193 -14.62 -5.00 -1.30
N PHE A 194 -14.04 -3.84 -1.57
CA PHE A 194 -14.75 -2.61 -1.89
C PHE A 194 -14.31 -2.13 -3.28
N ASN A 195 -15.05 -2.52 -4.32
CA ASN A 195 -14.74 -2.19 -5.71
C ASN A 195 -13.32 -2.58 -6.14
N GLY A 196 -12.90 -3.80 -5.76
CA GLY A 196 -11.58 -4.34 -6.06
C GLY A 196 -10.47 -3.90 -5.11
N ILE A 197 -10.79 -3.16 -4.05
CA ILE A 197 -9.85 -2.80 -2.98
C ILE A 197 -10.18 -3.62 -1.74
N LYS A 198 -9.22 -4.44 -1.28
CA LYS A 198 -9.37 -5.28 -0.09
C LYS A 198 -8.92 -4.54 1.16
N ILE A 199 -9.83 -4.40 2.11
CA ILE A 199 -9.60 -3.74 3.39
C ILE A 199 -9.74 -4.77 4.52
N ALA A 200 -8.77 -4.84 5.43
CA ALA A 200 -8.92 -5.50 6.71
C ALA A 200 -9.77 -4.62 7.62
N LEU A 201 -10.89 -5.13 8.11
CA LEU A 201 -11.81 -4.35 8.92
C LEU A 201 -11.53 -4.48 10.43
N ASP A 202 -10.76 -5.47 10.86
CA ASP A 202 -10.43 -5.72 12.26
C ASP A 202 -8.93 -5.84 12.49
N HIS A 203 -8.45 -5.23 13.60
CA HIS A 203 -7.06 -5.26 14.04
C HIS A 203 -7.00 -5.52 15.55
N LYS A 204 -6.73 -6.76 15.95
CA LYS A 204 -6.81 -7.20 17.33
C LYS A 204 -5.44 -7.42 17.96
N LYS A 205 -5.31 -7.13 19.23
CA LYS A 205 -4.16 -7.55 20.04
C LYS A 205 -4.25 -9.04 20.39
N ALA A 206 -3.12 -9.65 20.74
CA ALA A 206 -3.06 -11.06 21.12
C ALA A 206 -3.87 -11.41 22.38
N LYS A 207 -4.09 -10.44 23.26
CA LYS A 207 -4.77 -10.62 24.54
C LYS A 207 -5.76 -9.48 24.79
N GLY A 208 -6.82 -9.79 25.55
CA GLY A 208 -7.91 -8.83 25.81
C GLY A 208 -8.88 -8.76 24.67
N ASN A 209 -9.72 -7.74 24.71
CA ASN A 209 -10.77 -7.46 23.72
C ASN A 209 -10.52 -6.17 22.93
N TRP A 210 -9.28 -5.63 23.00
CA TRP A 210 -8.91 -4.46 22.22
C TRP A 210 -9.02 -4.77 20.73
N ASN A 211 -9.79 -3.98 20.03
CA ASN A 211 -9.96 -4.05 18.58
C ASN A 211 -10.00 -2.65 17.98
N LEU A 212 -9.06 -2.34 17.08
CA LEU A 212 -9.21 -1.22 16.18
C LEU A 212 -9.95 -1.76 14.96
N ASN A 213 -11.07 -1.12 14.62
CA ASN A 213 -11.88 -1.62 13.51
C ASN A 213 -12.44 -0.49 12.64
N PHE A 214 -12.87 -0.88 11.43
CA PHE A 214 -13.46 0.03 10.47
C PHE A 214 -14.90 -0.35 10.19
N THR A 215 -15.79 0.64 10.26
CA THR A 215 -17.20 0.52 9.90
C THR A 215 -17.58 1.57 8.86
N ASN A 216 -18.77 1.44 8.26
CA ASN A 216 -19.29 2.37 7.26
C ASN A 216 -18.33 2.60 6.06
N VAL A 217 -17.51 1.61 5.73
CA VAL A 217 -16.56 1.72 4.61
C VAL A 217 -17.31 1.72 3.28
N LYS A 218 -17.03 2.73 2.46
CA LYS A 218 -17.50 2.84 1.06
C LYS A 218 -16.36 3.39 0.22
N ILE A 219 -16.13 2.81 -0.94
CA ILE A 219 -15.13 3.26 -1.92
C ILE A 219 -15.83 3.44 -3.27
N ASN A 220 -15.79 4.66 -3.82
CA ASN A 220 -16.46 5.06 -5.07
C ASN A 220 -15.45 5.48 -6.12
#